data_d24d21b0e08ca9b4b2a0ff341405d92c
#
_entry.id   d24d21b0e08ca9b4b2a0ff341405d92c
#
_cell.length_a   1.000
_cell.length_b   1.000
_cell.length_c   1.000
_cell.angle_alpha   90.00
_cell.angle_beta   90.00
_cell.angle_gamma   90.00
#
_symmetry.space_group_name_H-M   'P 1'
#
loop_
_entity.id
_entity.type
_entity.pdbx_description
1 polymer ?
#
loop_
_entity_poly.entity_id
_entity_poly.type
_entity_poly.pdbx_seq_one_letter_code
_entity_poly.pdbx_strand_id
1 'polypeptide(L)'
;MVAGNWKMNKTLQEGVALATELKEAVKNPSCAVVIGTPFIHLATVAELLKNTPVKVAAENCADHEKGAYTGEVSAEMVKSTGAEYCILGHSERRAYYHEDYAILKEKVRLALANGLKVIFCIGEVKEEREAGKQNEVVKAQLEGSVFNLTAEEWKNITLAYEPVWAIGTGLTATPAQAQEMHAYLRSLVAVQYGQAVADDTTILYGGSCNDKNAAELFANPDVDGGLIGGAALVAEKFLAIINAR
;
A
#
# COMPACT_ATOMS: atom_id res chain seq x y z
N MET A 1 3.93 9.39 3.69
CA MET A 1 4.57 8.32 2.87
C MET A 1 4.06 8.40 1.44
N VAL A 2 4.92 8.16 0.43
CA VAL A 2 4.49 7.95 -0.97
C VAL A 2 4.98 6.58 -1.41
N ALA A 3 4.04 5.68 -1.72
CA ALA A 3 4.32 4.32 -2.14
C ALA A 3 3.88 4.12 -3.60
N GLY A 4 4.76 3.63 -4.46
CA GLY A 4 4.41 3.19 -5.82
C GLY A 4 3.94 1.74 -5.81
N ASN A 5 2.90 1.43 -6.54
CA ASN A 5 2.48 0.07 -6.85
C ASN A 5 2.62 -0.12 -8.36
N TRP A 6 3.64 -0.85 -8.77
CA TRP A 6 3.91 -1.07 -10.21
C TRP A 6 2.92 -2.03 -10.84
N LYS A 7 2.24 -2.82 -10.00
CA LYS A 7 1.33 -3.87 -10.46
C LYS A 7 2.06 -4.82 -11.44
N MET A 8 1.33 -5.45 -12.33
CA MET A 8 1.90 -6.36 -13.35
C MET A 8 2.46 -5.56 -14.54
N ASN A 9 3.52 -4.77 -14.30
CA ASN A 9 4.19 -3.98 -15.33
C ASN A 9 5.70 -4.10 -15.23
N LYS A 10 6.38 -3.75 -16.31
CA LYS A 10 7.83 -3.74 -16.48
C LYS A 10 8.45 -5.14 -16.57
N THR A 11 9.20 -5.37 -17.61
CA THR A 11 10.17 -6.48 -17.67
C THR A 11 11.28 -6.24 -16.65
N LEU A 12 12.14 -7.24 -16.41
CA LEU A 12 13.25 -7.10 -15.45
C LEU A 12 14.13 -5.89 -15.78
N GLN A 13 14.50 -5.73 -17.05
CA GLN A 13 15.35 -4.62 -17.51
C GLN A 13 14.68 -3.26 -17.34
N GLU A 14 13.41 -3.15 -17.71
CA GLU A 14 12.64 -1.91 -17.56
C GLU A 14 12.46 -1.53 -16.07
N GLY A 15 12.24 -2.52 -15.20
CA GLY A 15 12.12 -2.28 -13.76
C GLY A 15 13.44 -1.82 -13.14
N VAL A 16 14.56 -2.43 -13.54
CA VAL A 16 15.89 -2.00 -13.10
C VAL A 16 16.20 -0.58 -13.60
N ALA A 17 15.83 -0.26 -14.85
CA ALA A 17 16.02 1.09 -15.39
C ALA A 17 15.24 2.13 -14.58
N LEU A 18 13.95 1.89 -14.33
CA LEU A 18 13.09 2.78 -13.53
C LEU A 18 13.61 2.93 -12.09
N ALA A 19 14.03 1.85 -11.45
CA ALA A 19 14.61 1.90 -10.12
C ALA A 19 15.92 2.69 -10.08
N THR A 20 16.74 2.62 -11.15
CA THR A 20 17.97 3.41 -11.29
C THR A 20 17.66 4.90 -11.41
N GLU A 21 16.67 5.28 -12.22
CA GLU A 21 16.22 6.68 -12.32
C GLU A 21 15.75 7.21 -10.95
N LEU A 22 14.95 6.43 -10.21
CA LEU A 22 14.48 6.80 -8.88
C LEU A 22 15.61 6.90 -7.86
N LYS A 23 16.59 5.99 -7.89
CA LYS A 23 17.82 6.07 -7.09
C LYS A 23 18.56 7.39 -7.28
N GLU A 24 18.66 7.85 -8.51
CA GLU A 24 19.35 9.10 -8.85
C GLU A 24 18.52 10.34 -8.50
N ALA A 25 17.22 10.29 -8.65
CA ALA A 25 16.32 11.42 -8.43
C ALA A 25 15.94 11.64 -6.96
N VAL A 26 15.71 10.56 -6.20
CA VAL A 26 15.25 10.64 -4.79
C VAL A 26 16.45 10.63 -3.85
N LYS A 27 16.90 11.80 -3.42
CA LYS A 27 18.08 11.93 -2.53
C LYS A 27 17.69 12.23 -1.07
N ASN A 28 16.89 13.25 -0.85
CA ASN A 28 16.48 13.71 0.49
C ASN A 28 14.97 13.97 0.50
N PRO A 29 14.13 12.94 0.40
CA PRO A 29 12.67 13.12 0.37
C PRO A 29 12.17 13.61 1.72
N SER A 30 11.12 14.47 1.71
CA SER A 30 10.43 14.95 2.90
C SER A 30 9.57 13.88 3.59
N CYS A 31 9.34 12.75 2.91
CA CYS A 31 8.52 11.64 3.39
C CYS A 31 9.16 10.29 3.09
N ALA A 32 8.66 9.23 3.72
CA ALA A 32 9.06 7.87 3.36
C ALA A 32 8.64 7.53 1.92
N VAL A 33 9.55 6.94 1.16
CA VAL A 33 9.34 6.53 -0.23
C VAL A 33 9.49 5.02 -0.35
N VAL A 34 8.46 4.36 -0.91
CA VAL A 34 8.42 2.91 -1.12
C VAL A 34 8.07 2.63 -2.58
N ILE A 35 8.65 1.60 -3.17
CA ILE A 35 8.22 1.07 -4.47
C ILE A 35 7.80 -0.39 -4.33
N GLY A 36 6.54 -0.70 -4.63
CA GLY A 36 6.00 -2.05 -4.74
C GLY A 36 6.24 -2.56 -6.16
N THR A 37 6.89 -3.71 -6.25
CA THR A 37 7.29 -4.31 -7.53
C THR A 37 6.85 -5.76 -7.63
N PRO A 38 6.61 -6.28 -8.85
CA PRO A 38 6.48 -7.72 -9.08
C PRO A 38 7.66 -8.52 -8.50
N PHE A 39 7.42 -9.77 -8.13
CA PHE A 39 8.43 -10.66 -7.52
C PHE A 39 9.73 -10.75 -8.32
N ILE A 40 9.66 -10.71 -9.67
CA ILE A 40 10.83 -10.81 -10.54
C ILE A 40 11.85 -9.69 -10.32
N HIS A 41 11.45 -8.55 -9.75
CA HIS A 41 12.30 -7.39 -9.52
C HIS A 41 12.92 -7.36 -8.11
N LEU A 42 12.29 -8.01 -7.11
CA LEU A 42 12.56 -7.77 -5.70
C LEU A 42 14.05 -7.82 -5.33
N ALA A 43 14.72 -8.94 -5.59
CA ALA A 43 16.13 -9.10 -5.18
C ALA A 43 17.05 -8.10 -5.87
N THR A 44 16.87 -7.90 -7.19
CA THR A 44 17.73 -7.00 -7.97
C THR A 44 17.49 -5.55 -7.58
N VAL A 45 16.23 -5.14 -7.44
CA VAL A 45 15.87 -3.76 -7.09
C VAL A 45 16.21 -3.45 -5.63
N ALA A 46 16.01 -4.40 -4.70
CA ALA A 46 16.39 -4.21 -3.30
C ALA A 46 17.90 -4.01 -3.14
N GLU A 47 18.74 -4.78 -3.84
CA GLU A 47 20.20 -4.58 -3.81
C GLU A 47 20.60 -3.26 -4.47
N LEU A 48 19.95 -2.90 -5.60
CA LEU A 48 20.22 -1.61 -6.28
C LEU A 48 19.92 -0.40 -5.38
N LEU A 49 18.83 -0.46 -4.61
CA LEU A 49 18.37 0.63 -3.75
C LEU A 49 18.91 0.57 -2.32
N LYS A 50 19.75 -0.40 -2.01
CA LYS A 50 20.39 -0.52 -0.72
C LYS A 50 21.12 0.77 -0.33
N ASN A 51 20.94 1.20 0.91
CA ASN A 51 21.51 2.45 1.44
C ASN A 51 20.97 3.74 0.74
N THR A 52 19.82 3.66 0.09
CA THR A 52 19.09 4.82 -0.42
C THR A 52 17.84 5.09 0.42
N PRO A 53 17.20 6.25 0.31
CA PRO A 53 15.94 6.54 1.00
C PRO A 53 14.73 5.79 0.40
N VAL A 54 14.86 5.16 -0.77
CA VAL A 54 13.77 4.42 -1.42
C VAL A 54 13.76 2.98 -0.92
N LYS A 55 12.63 2.56 -0.37
CA LYS A 55 12.42 1.20 0.15
C LYS A 55 11.64 0.35 -0.86
N VAL A 56 11.76 -0.97 -0.73
CA VAL A 56 11.13 -1.92 -1.65
C VAL A 56 10.04 -2.71 -0.95
N ALA A 57 8.90 -2.86 -1.61
CA ALA A 57 7.78 -3.69 -1.21
C ALA A 57 7.54 -4.82 -2.21
N ALA A 58 7.17 -6.00 -1.73
CA ALA A 58 6.48 -6.99 -2.55
C ALA A 58 5.00 -6.58 -2.72
N GLU A 59 4.40 -6.94 -3.84
CA GLU A 59 2.98 -6.67 -4.13
C GLU A 59 2.04 -7.77 -3.60
N ASN A 60 2.60 -8.81 -2.98
CA ASN A 60 1.91 -9.93 -2.35
C ASN A 60 2.90 -10.81 -1.58
N CYS A 61 2.37 -11.71 -0.75
CA CYS A 61 3.04 -12.93 -0.28
C CYS A 61 2.02 -14.05 -0.11
N ALA A 62 2.48 -15.30 0.02
CA ALA A 62 1.62 -16.44 0.29
C ALA A 62 1.04 -16.38 1.72
N ASP A 63 -0.10 -17.05 1.91
CA ASP A 63 -0.72 -17.33 3.21
C ASP A 63 -0.21 -18.62 3.86
N HIS A 64 0.95 -19.08 3.41
CA HIS A 64 1.64 -20.28 3.88
C HIS A 64 3.12 -20.01 4.10
N GLU A 65 3.72 -20.63 5.13
CA GLU A 65 5.13 -20.44 5.46
C GLU A 65 6.06 -21.09 4.43
N LYS A 66 5.74 -22.32 4.04
CA LYS A 66 6.52 -23.13 3.06
C LYS A 66 5.75 -24.39 2.66
N GLY A 67 6.19 -25.07 1.62
CA GLY A 67 5.67 -26.40 1.28
C GLY A 67 5.22 -26.55 -0.18
N ALA A 68 4.24 -27.42 -0.40
CA ALA A 68 3.76 -27.82 -1.71
C ALA A 68 2.76 -26.78 -2.29
N TYR A 69 3.22 -25.56 -2.51
CA TYR A 69 2.45 -24.43 -3.06
C TYR A 69 3.14 -23.89 -4.31
N THR A 70 3.16 -24.71 -5.35
CA THR A 70 3.88 -24.41 -6.59
C THR A 70 3.48 -23.06 -7.18
N GLY A 71 4.46 -22.15 -7.35
CA GLY A 71 4.26 -20.81 -7.90
C GLY A 71 4.12 -19.71 -6.85
N GLU A 72 3.90 -20.06 -5.57
CA GLU A 72 3.77 -19.09 -4.48
C GLU A 72 5.14 -18.62 -3.95
N VAL A 73 5.15 -17.41 -3.40
CA VAL A 73 6.31 -16.79 -2.75
C VAL A 73 5.95 -16.47 -1.30
N SER A 74 6.63 -17.11 -0.35
CA SER A 74 6.38 -16.90 1.08
C SER A 74 6.89 -15.56 1.59
N ALA A 75 6.40 -15.12 2.75
CA ALA A 75 6.89 -13.90 3.41
C ALA A 75 8.39 -13.98 3.75
N GLU A 76 8.89 -15.17 4.13
CA GLU A 76 10.32 -15.43 4.35
C GLU A 76 11.13 -15.23 3.07
N MET A 77 10.66 -15.77 1.93
CA MET A 77 11.29 -15.56 0.61
C MET A 77 11.30 -14.07 0.24
N VAL A 78 10.19 -13.36 0.42
CA VAL A 78 10.13 -11.91 0.22
C VAL A 78 11.17 -11.19 1.06
N LYS A 79 11.21 -11.46 2.37
CA LYS A 79 12.19 -10.83 3.28
C LYS A 79 13.63 -11.10 2.88
N SER A 80 13.93 -12.31 2.41
CA SER A 80 15.28 -12.72 1.98
C SER A 80 15.82 -11.93 0.79
N THR A 81 14.95 -11.30 -0.01
CA THR A 81 15.35 -10.44 -1.13
C THR A 81 15.89 -9.07 -0.70
N GLY A 82 15.71 -8.69 0.57
CA GLY A 82 15.98 -7.33 1.06
C GLY A 82 14.78 -6.40 1.04
N ALA A 83 13.60 -6.85 0.60
CA ALA A 83 12.37 -6.07 0.70
C ALA A 83 12.02 -5.78 2.16
N GLU A 84 11.52 -4.58 2.43
CA GLU A 84 11.16 -4.13 3.78
C GLU A 84 9.64 -4.12 3.99
N TYR A 85 8.85 -4.07 2.92
CA TYR A 85 7.40 -3.97 2.94
C TYR A 85 6.73 -5.06 2.11
N CYS A 86 5.44 -5.28 2.39
CA CYS A 86 4.54 -6.09 1.57
C CYS A 86 3.20 -5.37 1.44
N ILE A 87 2.69 -5.23 0.21
CA ILE A 87 1.33 -4.72 -0.07
C ILE A 87 0.39 -5.91 0.01
N LEU A 88 -0.63 -5.83 0.87
CA LEU A 88 -1.61 -6.90 1.07
C LEU A 88 -3.03 -6.35 1.01
N GLY A 89 -3.96 -7.16 0.54
CA GLY A 89 -5.38 -6.81 0.48
C GLY A 89 -5.77 -5.87 -0.64
N HIS A 90 -4.89 -5.63 -1.64
CA HIS A 90 -5.22 -4.79 -2.79
C HIS A 90 -6.51 -5.25 -3.47
N SER A 91 -7.34 -4.29 -3.90
CA SER A 91 -8.66 -4.55 -4.48
C SER A 91 -8.64 -5.54 -5.65
N GLU A 92 -7.63 -5.48 -6.50
CA GLU A 92 -7.46 -6.44 -7.60
C GLU A 92 -7.30 -7.87 -7.08
N ARG A 93 -6.58 -8.08 -5.97
CA ARG A 93 -6.41 -9.41 -5.41
C ARG A 93 -7.66 -9.94 -4.73
N ARG A 94 -8.42 -9.07 -4.07
CA ARG A 94 -9.74 -9.42 -3.53
C ARG A 94 -10.70 -9.82 -4.65
N ALA A 95 -10.73 -9.08 -5.75
CA ALA A 95 -11.64 -9.31 -6.86
C ALA A 95 -11.24 -10.49 -7.76
N TYR A 96 -9.97 -10.62 -8.15
CA TYR A 96 -9.53 -11.57 -9.17
C TYR A 96 -8.97 -12.87 -8.58
N TYR A 97 -8.42 -12.82 -7.36
CA TYR A 97 -7.80 -13.97 -6.69
C TYR A 97 -8.58 -14.40 -5.44
N HIS A 98 -9.77 -13.79 -5.20
CA HIS A 98 -10.69 -14.15 -4.13
C HIS A 98 -10.06 -14.14 -2.73
N GLU A 99 -9.13 -13.20 -2.48
CA GLU A 99 -8.54 -13.05 -1.16
C GLU A 99 -9.58 -12.52 -0.18
N ASP A 100 -10.02 -13.39 0.72
CA ASP A 100 -10.95 -13.07 1.79
C ASP A 100 -10.23 -12.60 3.07
N TYR A 101 -11.00 -12.30 4.11
CA TYR A 101 -10.46 -11.79 5.37
C TYR A 101 -9.56 -12.80 6.07
N ALA A 102 -9.86 -14.10 6.00
CA ALA A 102 -9.09 -15.16 6.64
C ALA A 102 -7.71 -15.33 5.97
N ILE A 103 -7.68 -15.36 4.64
CA ILE A 103 -6.46 -15.39 3.84
C ILE A 103 -5.60 -14.16 4.16
N LEU A 104 -6.19 -12.98 4.16
CA LEU A 104 -5.47 -11.73 4.40
C LEU A 104 -4.95 -11.63 5.83
N LYS A 105 -5.72 -12.08 6.82
CA LYS A 105 -5.27 -12.17 8.21
C LYS A 105 -4.02 -13.02 8.34
N GLU A 106 -3.98 -14.17 7.66
CA GLU A 106 -2.82 -15.07 7.71
C GLU A 106 -1.62 -14.48 6.97
N LYS A 107 -1.81 -13.87 5.80
CA LYS A 107 -0.74 -13.16 5.08
C LYS A 107 -0.12 -12.05 5.91
N VAL A 108 -0.93 -11.24 6.59
CA VAL A 108 -0.46 -10.17 7.48
C VAL A 108 0.35 -10.75 8.64
N ARG A 109 -0.17 -11.81 9.29
CA ARG A 109 0.54 -12.50 10.38
C ARG A 109 1.92 -12.98 9.93
N LEU A 110 1.99 -13.63 8.78
CA LEU A 110 3.24 -14.18 8.23
C LEU A 110 4.21 -13.06 7.81
N ALA A 111 3.72 -11.98 7.20
CA ALA A 111 4.55 -10.83 6.84
C ALA A 111 5.21 -10.20 8.08
N LEU A 112 4.42 -9.93 9.12
CA LEU A 112 4.92 -9.37 10.38
C LEU A 112 5.88 -10.31 11.10
N ALA A 113 5.58 -11.60 11.16
CA ALA A 113 6.44 -12.62 11.78
C ALA A 113 7.82 -12.71 11.10
N ASN A 114 7.91 -12.38 9.81
CA ASN A 114 9.16 -12.32 9.07
C ASN A 114 9.81 -10.91 9.04
N GLY A 115 9.31 -9.96 9.84
CA GLY A 115 9.86 -8.62 9.96
C GLY A 115 9.64 -7.74 8.72
N LEU A 116 8.57 -8.00 7.96
CA LEU A 116 8.08 -7.11 6.92
C LEU A 116 7.09 -6.12 7.53
N LYS A 117 7.11 -4.88 7.07
CA LYS A 117 6.03 -3.92 7.29
C LYS A 117 4.95 -4.13 6.23
N VAL A 118 3.71 -3.86 6.57
CA VAL A 118 2.57 -4.11 5.68
C VAL A 118 1.92 -2.80 5.26
N ILE A 119 1.70 -2.63 3.96
CA ILE A 119 0.76 -1.65 3.41
C ILE A 119 -0.54 -2.42 3.15
N PHE A 120 -1.51 -2.22 4.04
CA PHE A 120 -2.77 -2.96 4.01
C PHE A 120 -3.85 -2.17 3.28
N CYS A 121 -4.34 -2.70 2.16
CA CYS A 121 -5.32 -2.06 1.29
C CYS A 121 -6.74 -2.42 1.70
N ILE A 122 -7.59 -1.40 1.78
CA ILE A 122 -9.02 -1.49 2.11
C ILE A 122 -9.80 -0.51 1.26
N GLY A 123 -11.05 -0.84 0.96
CA GLY A 123 -11.92 0.05 0.20
C GLY A 123 -13.18 -0.63 -0.29
N GLU A 124 -14.14 0.18 -0.67
CA GLU A 124 -15.44 -0.23 -1.16
C GLU A 124 -15.53 -0.20 -2.69
N VAL A 125 -16.37 -1.08 -3.24
CA VAL A 125 -16.75 -1.05 -4.66
C VAL A 125 -17.87 -0.04 -4.90
N LYS A 126 -18.16 0.24 -6.18
CA LYS A 126 -19.13 1.25 -6.58
C LYS A 126 -20.52 1.01 -6.03
N GLU A 127 -20.99 -0.22 -6.09
CA GLU A 127 -22.30 -0.64 -5.62
C GLU A 127 -22.46 -0.42 -4.11
N GLU A 128 -21.40 -0.66 -3.34
CA GLU A 128 -21.36 -0.42 -1.89
C GLU A 128 -21.38 1.08 -1.57
N ARG A 129 -20.64 1.89 -2.34
CA ARG A 129 -20.62 3.35 -2.21
C ARG A 129 -21.99 3.95 -2.53
N GLU A 130 -22.63 3.54 -3.63
CA GLU A 130 -23.96 3.98 -4.02
C GLU A 130 -25.05 3.57 -3.03
N ALA A 131 -24.86 2.46 -2.33
CA ALA A 131 -25.73 1.99 -1.26
C ALA A 131 -25.46 2.67 0.11
N GLY A 132 -24.47 3.58 0.20
CA GLY A 132 -24.07 4.24 1.45
C GLY A 132 -23.38 3.33 2.45
N LYS A 133 -22.83 2.17 2.02
CA LYS A 133 -22.23 1.14 2.87
C LYS A 133 -20.70 1.23 3.02
N GLN A 134 -20.06 2.26 2.46
CA GLN A 134 -18.60 2.38 2.47
C GLN A 134 -17.99 2.24 3.87
N ASN A 135 -18.61 2.82 4.88
CA ASN A 135 -18.13 2.77 6.26
C ASN A 135 -18.22 1.35 6.85
N GLU A 136 -19.32 0.67 6.61
CA GLU A 136 -19.52 -0.73 7.07
C GLU A 136 -18.50 -1.67 6.41
N VAL A 137 -18.26 -1.49 5.12
CA VAL A 137 -17.34 -2.32 4.33
C VAL A 137 -15.91 -2.19 4.84
N VAL A 138 -15.37 -0.96 4.93
CA VAL A 138 -13.98 -0.77 5.37
C VAL A 138 -13.78 -1.19 6.83
N LYS A 139 -14.80 -0.99 7.68
CA LYS A 139 -14.79 -1.48 9.06
C LYS A 139 -14.71 -3.01 9.10
N ALA A 140 -15.55 -3.70 8.34
CA ALA A 140 -15.54 -5.16 8.28
C ALA A 140 -14.21 -5.71 7.75
N GLN A 141 -13.60 -5.04 6.76
CA GLN A 141 -12.28 -5.41 6.23
C GLN A 141 -11.19 -5.30 7.30
N LEU A 142 -11.19 -4.24 8.11
CA LEU A 142 -10.23 -4.05 9.22
C LEU A 142 -10.45 -5.08 10.33
N GLU A 143 -11.69 -5.25 10.80
CA GLU A 143 -12.05 -6.19 11.87
C GLU A 143 -11.75 -7.64 11.49
N GLY A 144 -12.03 -8.01 10.24
CA GLY A 144 -11.81 -9.37 9.75
C GLY A 144 -10.35 -9.74 9.51
N SER A 145 -9.48 -8.75 9.28
CA SER A 145 -8.11 -9.03 8.80
C SER A 145 -7.00 -8.52 9.71
N VAL A 146 -7.10 -7.31 10.30
CA VAL A 146 -5.95 -6.66 10.97
C VAL A 146 -6.24 -6.14 12.38
N PHE A 147 -7.48 -5.94 12.80
CA PHE A 147 -7.79 -5.46 14.15
C PHE A 147 -7.64 -6.53 15.26
N ASN A 148 -7.16 -7.71 14.91
CA ASN A 148 -6.71 -8.73 15.87
C ASN A 148 -5.24 -8.57 16.29
N LEU A 149 -4.50 -7.64 15.67
CA LEU A 149 -3.11 -7.37 15.99
C LEU A 149 -2.98 -6.67 17.35
N THR A 150 -1.85 -6.86 18.02
CA THR A 150 -1.49 -6.05 19.18
C THR A 150 -1.10 -4.64 18.75
N ALA A 151 -1.15 -3.67 19.68
CA ALA A 151 -0.72 -2.30 19.40
C ALA A 151 0.75 -2.21 18.95
N GLU A 152 1.60 -3.14 19.40
CA GLU A 152 3.01 -3.18 18.98
C GLU A 152 3.16 -3.69 17.53
N GLU A 153 2.43 -4.72 17.15
CA GLU A 153 2.38 -5.21 15.76
C GLU A 153 1.80 -4.15 14.83
N TRP A 154 0.78 -3.40 15.29
CA TRP A 154 0.13 -2.34 14.51
C TRP A 154 1.08 -1.24 14.06
N LYS A 155 2.15 -0.95 14.79
CA LYS A 155 3.20 0.01 14.39
C LYS A 155 3.85 -0.32 13.03
N ASN A 156 3.71 -1.55 12.56
CA ASN A 156 4.22 -2.01 11.27
C ASN A 156 3.14 -2.00 10.17
N ILE A 157 1.96 -1.46 10.45
CA ILE A 157 0.85 -1.36 9.50
C ILE A 157 0.74 0.07 8.98
N THR A 158 0.70 0.20 7.68
CA THR A 158 0.25 1.40 6.96
C THR A 158 -1.06 1.04 6.28
N LEU A 159 -2.08 1.85 6.41
CA LEU A 159 -3.34 1.66 5.68
C LEU A 159 -3.27 2.33 4.30
N ALA A 160 -3.92 1.74 3.31
CA ALA A 160 -4.14 2.35 2.01
C ALA A 160 -5.63 2.27 1.66
N TYR A 161 -6.30 3.43 1.63
CA TYR A 161 -7.71 3.50 1.26
C TYR A 161 -7.86 3.53 -0.26
N GLU A 162 -8.53 2.54 -0.79
CA GLU A 162 -8.82 2.37 -2.20
C GLU A 162 -10.32 2.64 -2.48
N PRO A 163 -10.73 3.83 -2.94
CA PRO A 163 -12.06 3.97 -3.56
C PRO A 163 -12.07 3.18 -4.87
N VAL A 164 -12.46 1.89 -4.82
CA VAL A 164 -12.30 0.96 -5.97
C VAL A 164 -13.01 1.48 -7.20
N TRP A 165 -14.13 2.19 -7.03
CA TRP A 165 -14.87 2.87 -8.09
C TRP A 165 -14.10 4.01 -8.79
N ALA A 166 -13.00 4.47 -8.19
CA ALA A 166 -12.12 5.53 -8.72
C ALA A 166 -10.74 5.00 -9.13
N ILE A 167 -10.56 3.68 -9.30
CA ILE A 167 -9.30 3.07 -9.73
C ILE A 167 -9.42 2.63 -11.19
N GLY A 168 -8.69 3.29 -12.10
CA GLY A 168 -8.65 2.91 -13.52
C GLY A 168 -9.96 3.14 -14.30
N THR A 169 -10.94 3.79 -13.69
CA THR A 169 -12.26 4.05 -14.30
C THR A 169 -12.37 5.41 -14.97
N GLY A 170 -11.38 6.28 -14.79
CA GLY A 170 -11.42 7.68 -15.19
C GLY A 170 -12.17 8.59 -14.19
N LEU A 171 -12.80 8.01 -13.16
CA LEU A 171 -13.36 8.76 -12.04
C LEU A 171 -12.27 9.02 -10.99
N THR A 172 -12.43 10.09 -10.24
CA THR A 172 -11.54 10.47 -9.13
C THR A 172 -12.40 10.81 -7.93
N ALA A 173 -12.04 10.31 -6.74
CA ALA A 173 -12.66 10.82 -5.53
C ALA A 173 -12.26 12.28 -5.33
N THR A 174 -13.18 13.11 -4.88
CA THR A 174 -12.85 14.50 -4.49
C THR A 174 -11.94 14.48 -3.25
N PRO A 175 -11.12 15.53 -3.03
CA PRO A 175 -10.35 15.67 -1.80
C PRO A 175 -11.18 15.55 -0.53
N ALA A 176 -12.41 16.09 -0.55
CA ALA A 176 -13.35 15.99 0.57
C ALA A 176 -13.81 14.53 0.82
N GLN A 177 -14.08 13.77 -0.23
CA GLN A 177 -14.43 12.35 -0.10
C GLN A 177 -13.25 11.52 0.42
N ALA A 178 -12.03 11.81 -0.04
CA ALA A 178 -10.82 11.17 0.48
C ALA A 178 -10.66 11.50 1.98
N GLN A 179 -10.75 12.79 2.35
CA GLN A 179 -10.65 13.24 3.74
C GLN A 179 -11.70 12.58 4.64
N GLU A 180 -12.95 12.50 4.21
CA GLU A 180 -14.04 11.86 4.97
C GLU A 180 -13.70 10.42 5.34
N MET A 181 -13.26 9.63 4.35
CA MET A 181 -12.93 8.22 4.57
C MET A 181 -11.66 8.05 5.38
N HIS A 182 -10.64 8.87 5.16
CA HIS A 182 -9.40 8.83 5.94
C HIS A 182 -9.65 9.18 7.41
N ALA A 183 -10.43 10.23 7.69
CA ALA A 183 -10.84 10.58 9.06
C ALA A 183 -11.65 9.45 9.73
N TYR A 184 -12.55 8.82 8.99
CA TYR A 184 -13.30 7.67 9.49
C TYR A 184 -12.38 6.49 9.82
N LEU A 185 -11.45 6.13 8.94
CA LEU A 185 -10.47 5.06 9.20
C LEU A 185 -9.61 5.36 10.43
N ARG A 186 -9.13 6.60 10.56
CA ARG A 186 -8.36 7.03 11.74
C ARG A 186 -9.19 6.92 13.02
N SER A 187 -10.47 7.25 12.96
CA SER A 187 -11.37 7.09 14.12
C SER A 187 -11.55 5.62 14.52
N LEU A 188 -11.60 4.69 13.57
CA LEU A 188 -11.66 3.25 13.86
C LEU A 188 -10.38 2.76 14.55
N VAL A 189 -9.21 3.24 14.09
CA VAL A 189 -7.92 2.93 14.75
C VAL A 189 -7.89 3.50 16.16
N ALA A 190 -8.41 4.72 16.37
CA ALA A 190 -8.49 5.34 17.71
C ALA A 190 -9.38 4.53 18.66
N VAL A 191 -10.50 4.01 18.18
CA VAL A 191 -11.39 3.13 18.96
C VAL A 191 -10.70 1.83 19.34
N GLN A 192 -9.92 1.25 18.42
CA GLN A 192 -9.27 -0.05 18.60
C GLN A 192 -8.01 0.03 19.49
N TYR A 193 -7.18 1.04 19.28
CA TYR A 193 -5.83 1.10 19.87
C TYR A 193 -5.55 2.38 20.68
N GLY A 194 -6.47 3.33 20.69
CA GLY A 194 -6.30 4.62 21.34
C GLY A 194 -5.81 5.72 20.39
N GLN A 195 -6.05 6.98 20.81
CA GLN A 195 -5.79 8.16 19.97
C GLN A 195 -4.32 8.30 19.57
N ALA A 196 -3.38 8.06 20.47
CA ALA A 196 -1.95 8.18 20.18
C ALA A 196 -1.49 7.23 19.06
N VAL A 197 -2.03 6.00 19.02
CA VAL A 197 -1.75 5.05 17.95
C VAL A 197 -2.40 5.49 16.62
N ALA A 198 -3.62 6.03 16.70
CA ALA A 198 -4.31 6.53 15.52
C ALA A 198 -3.60 7.73 14.89
N ASP A 199 -3.08 8.65 15.70
CA ASP A 199 -2.33 9.83 15.24
C ASP A 199 -1.01 9.43 14.57
N ASP A 200 -0.37 8.34 15.02
CA ASP A 200 0.87 7.80 14.46
C ASP A 200 0.65 6.86 13.26
N THR A 201 -0.59 6.45 13.00
CA THR A 201 -0.92 5.56 11.90
C THR A 201 -0.91 6.30 10.56
N THR A 202 -0.08 5.85 9.63
CA THR A 202 -0.06 6.36 8.26
C THR A 202 -1.24 5.79 7.46
N ILE A 203 -2.05 6.68 6.84
CA ILE A 203 -3.18 6.32 5.98
C ILE A 203 -2.98 6.94 4.60
N LEU A 204 -2.75 6.10 3.59
CA LEU A 204 -2.48 6.49 2.21
C LEU A 204 -3.76 6.53 1.38
N TYR A 205 -3.85 7.47 0.47
CA TYR A 205 -4.88 7.49 -0.56
C TYR A 205 -4.47 6.59 -1.73
N GLY A 206 -5.27 5.57 -2.03
CA GLY A 206 -5.02 4.56 -3.06
C GLY A 206 -5.87 4.70 -4.33
N GLY A 207 -6.66 5.76 -4.45
CA GLY A 207 -7.40 6.08 -5.67
C GLY A 207 -6.53 6.73 -6.75
N SER A 208 -7.14 7.29 -7.78
CA SER A 208 -6.43 7.96 -8.87
C SER A 208 -5.70 9.20 -8.37
N CYS A 209 -4.38 9.07 -8.22
CA CYS A 209 -3.47 10.13 -7.80
C CYS A 209 -2.35 10.29 -8.84
N ASN A 210 -2.04 11.53 -9.20
CA ASN A 210 -1.02 11.89 -10.18
C ASN A 210 -0.35 13.21 -9.81
N ASP A 211 0.61 13.65 -10.62
CA ASP A 211 1.40 14.88 -10.43
C ASP A 211 0.57 16.17 -10.36
N LYS A 212 -0.68 16.15 -10.87
CA LYS A 212 -1.55 17.35 -10.91
C LYS A 212 -2.47 17.49 -9.70
N ASN A 213 -2.85 16.35 -9.07
CA ASN A 213 -3.81 16.36 -7.94
C ASN A 213 -3.21 15.96 -6.60
N ALA A 214 -1.97 15.46 -6.59
CA ALA A 214 -1.33 14.98 -5.36
C ALA A 214 -1.25 16.04 -4.27
N ALA A 215 -0.86 17.27 -4.61
CA ALA A 215 -0.74 18.37 -3.63
C ALA A 215 -2.07 18.70 -2.95
N GLU A 216 -3.17 18.75 -3.71
CA GLU A 216 -4.50 19.02 -3.17
C GLU A 216 -5.00 17.86 -2.28
N LEU A 217 -4.76 16.62 -2.69
CA LEU A 217 -5.11 15.44 -1.90
C LEU A 217 -4.32 15.39 -0.58
N PHE A 218 -3.01 15.61 -0.64
CA PHE A 218 -2.13 15.53 0.53
C PHE A 218 -2.22 16.74 1.48
N ALA A 219 -2.89 17.83 1.06
CA ALA A 219 -3.19 18.97 1.92
C ALA A 219 -4.28 18.65 2.96
N ASN A 220 -5.01 17.56 2.80
CA ASN A 220 -6.05 17.16 3.75
C ASN A 220 -5.43 16.55 5.02
N PRO A 221 -5.95 16.88 6.22
CA PRO A 221 -5.30 16.56 7.49
C PRO A 221 -5.14 15.06 7.78
N ASP A 222 -6.02 14.21 7.26
CA ASP A 222 -5.97 12.77 7.49
C ASP A 222 -5.37 11.98 6.33
N VAL A 223 -4.98 12.64 5.22
CA VAL A 223 -4.34 12.00 4.07
C VAL A 223 -2.82 12.08 4.21
N ASP A 224 -2.18 10.99 4.65
CA ASP A 224 -0.75 10.96 4.96
C ASP A 224 0.15 10.71 3.74
N GLY A 225 -0.42 10.69 2.55
CA GLY A 225 0.27 10.47 1.28
C GLY A 225 -0.52 9.56 0.36
N GLY A 226 0.16 8.79 -0.49
CA GLY A 226 -0.53 8.01 -1.52
C GLY A 226 0.10 6.66 -1.82
N LEU A 227 -0.75 5.70 -2.21
CA LEU A 227 -0.37 4.47 -2.90
C LEU A 227 -0.64 4.66 -4.40
N ILE A 228 0.42 4.85 -5.17
CA ILE A 228 0.40 5.39 -6.52
C ILE A 228 0.50 4.26 -7.55
N GLY A 229 -0.48 4.14 -8.43
CA GLY A 229 -0.47 3.16 -9.53
C GLY A 229 0.31 3.67 -10.75
N GLY A 230 -0.37 3.91 -11.86
CA GLY A 230 0.24 4.22 -13.16
C GLY A 230 1.25 5.36 -13.17
N ALA A 231 1.07 6.41 -12.38
CA ALA A 231 2.03 7.50 -12.28
C ALA A 231 3.38 7.07 -11.67
N ALA A 232 3.42 5.99 -10.87
CA ALA A 232 4.66 5.43 -10.32
C ALA A 232 5.51 4.68 -11.35
N LEU A 233 4.99 4.43 -12.55
CA LEU A 233 5.72 3.79 -13.66
C LEU A 233 6.58 4.77 -14.48
N VAL A 234 6.55 6.07 -14.14
CA VAL A 234 7.31 7.14 -14.78
C VAL A 234 8.03 7.93 -13.69
N ALA A 235 9.35 7.90 -13.69
CA ALA A 235 10.17 8.47 -12.61
C ALA A 235 9.87 9.95 -12.35
N GLU A 236 9.75 10.78 -13.40
CA GLU A 236 9.44 12.21 -13.30
C GLU A 236 8.10 12.46 -12.60
N LYS A 237 7.03 11.71 -12.98
CA LYS A 237 5.71 11.85 -12.37
C LYS A 237 5.70 11.40 -10.92
N PHE A 238 6.37 10.28 -10.63
CA PHE A 238 6.45 9.77 -9.26
C PHE A 238 7.25 10.72 -8.36
N LEU A 239 8.35 11.30 -8.86
CA LEU A 239 9.13 12.31 -8.15
C LEU A 239 8.29 13.58 -7.86
N ALA A 240 7.48 14.03 -8.83
CA ALA A 240 6.58 15.16 -8.61
C ALA A 240 5.57 14.88 -7.48
N ILE A 241 5.03 13.67 -7.40
CA ILE A 241 4.14 13.24 -6.32
C ILE A 241 4.86 13.16 -4.96
N ILE A 242 6.10 12.63 -4.93
CA ILE A 242 6.92 12.61 -3.72
C ILE A 242 7.15 14.02 -3.18
N ASN A 243 7.46 14.97 -4.06
CA ASN A 243 7.71 16.37 -3.71
C ASN A 243 6.43 17.15 -3.33
N ALA A 244 5.26 16.62 -3.62
CA ALA A 244 3.98 17.19 -3.21
C ALA A 244 3.58 16.86 -1.76
N ARG A 245 4.35 15.98 -1.07
CA ARG A 245 4.15 15.58 0.32
C ARG A 245 5.27 16.24 1.17
#